data_7ef827f380c57f920084318eb0cb4c1f
#
_entry.id   7ef827f380c57f920084318eb0cb4c1f
#
_cell.length_a   1.000
_cell.length_b   1.000
_cell.length_c   1.000
_cell.angle_alpha   90.00
_cell.angle_beta   90.00
_cell.angle_gamma   90.00
#
_symmetry.space_group_name_H-M   'P 1'
#
loop_
_entity.id
_entity.type
_entity.pdbx_description
1 polymer ?
#
loop_
_entity_poly.entity_id
_entity_poly.type
_entity_poly.pdbx_seq_one_letter_code
_entity_poly.pdbx_strand_id
1 'polypeptide(L)'
;MASASSDTPAVQAIQATKMFLDGAVIAYRNLNLEIRAQEILCIVGPSGCGKTTLLRSIAGLTDLSSGQLLVHGKPVKGPPDGVAMVFQHFGLLPWKTVYDNGAFGLRMNGADEATVKERVSRYLDLVGLRGFDKSFPHQLSGGMQQRVGLVRALAMNPSILLMDEPFAALDAQTRETLQEELLALMQRPEERKAMVFITHSIDEALLLADRIAIMTARPGKIDEILTSPFGWPRDLDGVQRNPQFAEMRAYIRSKLKAPTDPSKFKPATETA
;
A
#
# COMPACT_ATOMS: atom_id res chain seq x y z
N MET A 1 9.50 28.95 14.56
CA MET A 1 10.01 27.67 15.06
C MET A 1 10.26 26.81 13.83
N ALA A 2 11.51 26.53 13.52
CA ALA A 2 11.90 25.78 12.34
C ALA A 2 11.40 24.33 12.46
N SER A 3 10.69 23.85 11.43
CA SER A 3 10.33 22.44 11.30
C SER A 3 11.63 21.64 11.22
N ALA A 4 11.90 20.84 12.23
CA ALA A 4 12.89 19.80 12.13
C ALA A 4 12.46 18.89 10.97
N SER A 5 13.18 18.95 9.85
CA SER A 5 13.13 17.93 8.82
C SER A 5 13.62 16.65 9.49
N SER A 6 12.70 15.78 9.89
CA SER A 6 13.07 14.49 10.45
C SER A 6 13.66 13.67 9.30
N ASP A 7 14.97 13.54 9.31
CA ASP A 7 15.76 12.71 8.38
C ASP A 7 15.46 11.21 8.56
N THR A 8 14.52 10.88 9.45
CA THR A 8 14.14 9.52 9.80
C THR A 8 13.11 9.00 8.81
N PRO A 9 13.38 7.91 8.10
CA PRO A 9 12.43 7.27 7.21
C PRO A 9 11.14 6.87 7.93
N ALA A 10 10.00 6.94 7.23
CA ALA A 10 8.73 6.43 7.75
C ALA A 10 8.80 4.91 7.97
N VAL A 11 9.42 4.19 7.01
CA VAL A 11 9.67 2.75 7.12
C VAL A 11 11.11 2.45 6.68
N GLN A 12 11.79 1.56 7.40
CA GLN A 12 13.11 1.06 7.02
C GLN A 12 13.19 -0.45 7.22
N ALA A 13 13.46 -1.19 6.16
CA ALA A 13 13.77 -2.61 6.19
C ALA A 13 15.28 -2.80 5.97
N ILE A 14 15.95 -3.49 6.89
CA ILE A 14 17.39 -3.71 6.90
C ILE A 14 17.63 -5.22 6.90
N GLN A 15 18.17 -5.74 5.80
CA GLN A 15 18.45 -7.17 5.63
C GLN A 15 17.22 -8.04 5.96
N ALA A 16 16.00 -7.51 5.76
CA ALA A 16 14.76 -8.15 6.16
C ALA A 16 14.56 -9.45 5.39
N THR A 17 14.29 -10.52 6.11
CA THR A 17 14.03 -11.85 5.56
C THR A 17 12.78 -12.43 6.18
N LYS A 18 11.89 -12.98 5.34
CA LYS A 18 10.71 -13.72 5.79
C LYS A 18 10.66 -15.09 5.14
N MET A 19 10.60 -16.11 5.99
CA MET A 19 10.45 -17.51 5.64
C MET A 19 9.20 -18.07 6.31
N PHE A 20 8.61 -19.08 5.70
CA PHE A 20 7.49 -19.88 6.21
C PHE A 20 7.86 -21.36 6.14
N LEU A 21 7.14 -22.19 6.89
CA LEU A 21 7.32 -23.65 6.90
C LEU A 21 8.78 -24.05 7.14
N ASP A 22 9.35 -23.53 8.23
CA ASP A 22 10.73 -23.82 8.68
C ASP A 22 11.80 -23.60 7.59
N GLY A 23 11.55 -22.60 6.72
CA GLY A 23 12.47 -22.24 5.65
C GLY A 23 12.15 -22.84 4.27
N ALA A 24 11.17 -23.74 4.18
CA ALA A 24 10.76 -24.33 2.89
C ALA A 24 10.21 -23.31 1.89
N VAL A 25 9.61 -22.23 2.38
CA VAL A 25 9.09 -21.12 1.55
C VAL A 25 9.73 -19.82 1.96
N ILE A 26 10.49 -19.20 1.06
CA ILE A 26 11.11 -17.90 1.28
C ILE A 26 10.31 -16.85 0.52
N ALA A 27 9.59 -16.00 1.27
CA ALA A 27 8.83 -14.92 0.68
C ALA A 27 9.76 -13.84 0.13
N TYR A 28 10.70 -13.37 0.94
CA TYR A 28 11.78 -12.45 0.53
C TYR A 28 13.01 -12.66 1.42
N ARG A 29 14.19 -12.33 0.88
CA ARG A 29 15.48 -12.52 1.56
C ARG A 29 16.38 -11.30 1.43
N ASN A 30 17.01 -10.90 2.55
CA ASN A 30 17.96 -9.79 2.64
C ASN A 30 17.46 -8.53 1.95
N LEU A 31 16.19 -8.21 2.15
CA LEU A 31 15.53 -7.07 1.53
C LEU A 31 15.93 -5.79 2.27
N ASN A 32 16.43 -4.81 1.52
CA ASN A 32 16.67 -3.45 2.01
C ASN A 32 15.72 -2.51 1.30
N LEU A 33 14.99 -1.73 2.08
CA LEU A 33 14.02 -0.77 1.55
C LEU A 33 13.87 0.38 2.54
N GLU A 34 13.84 1.59 2.01
CA GLU A 34 13.55 2.80 2.77
C GLU A 34 12.37 3.55 2.11
N ILE A 35 11.43 3.97 2.95
CA ILE A 35 10.26 4.76 2.56
C ILE A 35 10.32 6.06 3.35
N ARG A 36 10.35 7.18 2.63
CA ARG A 36 10.45 8.50 3.23
C ARG A 36 9.11 8.96 3.79
N ALA A 37 9.14 9.93 4.68
CA ALA A 37 7.93 10.62 5.09
C ALA A 37 7.27 11.30 3.88
N GLN A 38 5.93 11.24 3.80
CA GLN A 38 5.15 11.86 2.71
C GLN A 38 5.49 11.38 1.29
N GLU A 39 6.13 10.22 1.16
CA GLU A 39 6.44 9.56 -0.11
C GLU A 39 5.38 8.54 -0.48
N ILE A 40 5.04 8.46 -1.75
CA ILE A 40 4.23 7.38 -2.31
C ILE A 40 5.16 6.40 -2.99
N LEU A 41 5.38 5.24 -2.36
CA LEU A 41 6.13 4.12 -2.94
C LEU A 41 5.17 3.07 -3.49
N CYS A 42 5.31 2.72 -4.76
CA CYS A 42 4.64 1.57 -5.34
C CYS A 42 5.57 0.37 -5.41
N ILE A 43 5.08 -0.82 -5.10
CA ILE A 43 5.80 -2.08 -5.27
C ILE A 43 5.14 -2.89 -6.38
N VAL A 44 5.87 -3.11 -7.46
CA VAL A 44 5.44 -3.95 -8.59
C VAL A 44 6.29 -5.22 -8.67
N GLY A 45 5.72 -6.29 -9.16
CA GLY A 45 6.43 -7.57 -9.28
C GLY A 45 5.48 -8.71 -9.62
N PRO A 46 6.00 -9.87 -10.05
CA PRO A 46 5.18 -11.03 -10.38
C PRO A 46 4.41 -11.55 -9.17
N SER A 47 3.36 -12.33 -9.43
CA SER A 47 2.59 -12.97 -8.37
C SER A 47 3.47 -13.91 -7.55
N GLY A 48 3.30 -13.90 -6.23
CA GLY A 48 4.06 -14.75 -5.31
C GLY A 48 5.50 -14.28 -5.02
N CYS A 49 5.91 -13.07 -5.44
CA CYS A 49 7.23 -12.54 -5.09
C CYS A 49 7.34 -11.94 -3.68
N GLY A 50 6.29 -12.01 -2.86
CA GLY A 50 6.35 -11.60 -1.45
C GLY A 50 5.86 -10.18 -1.15
N LYS A 51 5.27 -9.44 -2.10
CA LYS A 51 4.78 -8.07 -1.91
C LYS A 51 3.79 -7.94 -0.74
N THR A 52 2.70 -8.70 -0.78
CA THR A 52 1.70 -8.75 0.30
C THR A 52 2.32 -9.15 1.64
N THR A 53 3.28 -10.08 1.63
CA THR A 53 4.00 -10.48 2.85
C THR A 53 4.82 -9.33 3.40
N LEU A 54 5.51 -8.57 2.54
CA LEU A 54 6.28 -7.39 2.97
C LEU A 54 5.34 -6.33 3.57
N LEU A 55 4.21 -6.05 2.92
CA LEU A 55 3.22 -5.11 3.44
C LEU A 55 2.69 -5.54 4.82
N ARG A 56 2.38 -6.82 4.98
CA ARG A 56 1.94 -7.40 6.27
C ARG A 56 3.03 -7.32 7.33
N SER A 57 4.30 -7.48 6.96
CA SER A 57 5.41 -7.29 7.90
C SER A 57 5.52 -5.83 8.35
N ILE A 58 5.37 -4.86 7.44
CA ILE A 58 5.33 -3.42 7.79
C ILE A 58 4.15 -3.10 8.71
N ALA A 59 2.99 -3.72 8.46
CA ALA A 59 1.80 -3.59 9.31
C ALA A 59 1.92 -4.29 10.68
N GLY A 60 3.02 -5.02 10.94
CA GLY A 60 3.20 -5.79 12.18
C GLY A 60 2.28 -7.00 12.30
N LEU A 61 1.72 -7.48 11.18
CA LEU A 61 0.83 -8.65 11.12
C LEU A 61 1.61 -9.95 10.88
N THR A 62 2.89 -9.85 10.59
CA THR A 62 3.76 -10.99 10.30
C THR A 62 5.20 -10.65 10.70
N ASP A 63 5.75 -11.41 11.64
CA ASP A 63 7.12 -11.23 12.10
C ASP A 63 8.16 -11.57 11.04
N LEU A 64 9.31 -10.92 11.09
CA LEU A 64 10.48 -11.30 10.28
C LEU A 64 11.07 -12.61 10.79
N SER A 65 11.72 -13.37 9.88
CA SER A 65 12.57 -14.50 10.26
C SER A 65 13.98 -14.05 10.64
N SER A 66 14.48 -12.98 10.02
CA SER A 66 15.74 -12.30 10.38
C SER A 66 15.81 -10.90 9.80
N GLY A 67 16.79 -10.10 10.21
CA GLY A 67 16.93 -8.70 9.86
C GLY A 67 16.12 -7.78 10.77
N GLN A 68 15.90 -6.55 10.33
CA GLN A 68 15.17 -5.54 11.09
C GLN A 68 14.13 -4.83 10.21
N LEU A 69 13.02 -4.46 10.83
CA LEU A 69 12.01 -3.61 10.23
C LEU A 69 11.64 -2.52 11.24
N LEU A 70 11.82 -1.29 10.83
CA LEU A 70 11.56 -0.11 11.66
C LEU A 70 10.43 0.71 11.06
N VAL A 71 9.54 1.20 11.89
CA VAL A 71 8.51 2.20 11.58
C VAL A 71 8.75 3.40 12.47
N HIS A 72 8.94 4.58 11.87
CA HIS A 72 9.36 5.80 12.59
C HIS A 72 10.55 5.56 13.50
N GLY A 73 11.55 4.81 13.05
CA GLY A 73 12.76 4.45 13.81
C GLY A 73 12.56 3.43 14.93
N LYS A 74 11.34 2.92 15.14
CA LYS A 74 11.04 1.93 16.19
C LYS A 74 10.91 0.53 15.58
N PRO A 75 11.50 -0.52 16.20
CA PRO A 75 11.32 -1.90 15.73
C PRO A 75 9.84 -2.33 15.75
N VAL A 76 9.41 -2.96 14.66
CA VAL A 76 8.05 -3.51 14.54
C VAL A 76 7.97 -4.80 15.35
N LYS A 77 7.11 -4.81 16.38
CA LYS A 77 6.82 -5.95 17.26
C LYS A 77 5.31 -6.18 17.41
N GLY A 78 4.55 -6.01 16.35
CA GLY A 78 3.10 -6.00 16.30
C GLY A 78 2.63 -4.77 15.54
N PRO A 79 1.32 -4.51 15.42
CA PRO A 79 0.80 -3.36 14.67
C PRO A 79 1.34 -2.03 15.21
N PRO A 80 2.10 -1.26 14.40
CA PRO A 80 2.68 0.00 14.85
C PRO A 80 1.63 1.12 14.90
N ASP A 81 1.79 2.06 15.83
CA ASP A 81 0.96 3.25 15.88
C ASP A 81 1.08 4.08 14.58
N GLY A 82 -0.02 4.67 14.15
CA GLY A 82 -0.06 5.53 12.98
C GLY A 82 0.03 4.80 11.64
N VAL A 83 -0.06 3.47 11.64
CA VAL A 83 -0.11 2.66 10.41
C VAL A 83 -1.53 2.15 10.20
N ALA A 84 -2.06 2.33 8.99
CA ALA A 84 -3.31 1.71 8.57
C ALA A 84 -3.11 0.90 7.29
N MET A 85 -3.88 -0.19 7.15
CA MET A 85 -3.79 -1.08 5.99
C MET A 85 -5.15 -1.27 5.32
N VAL A 86 -5.16 -1.13 4.00
CA VAL A 86 -6.24 -1.54 3.12
C VAL A 86 -5.89 -2.91 2.55
N PHE A 87 -6.72 -3.89 2.83
CA PHE A 87 -6.49 -5.28 2.41
C PHE A 87 -7.08 -5.55 1.02
N GLN A 88 -6.49 -6.47 0.29
CA GLN A 88 -6.99 -6.96 -1.00
C GLN A 88 -8.41 -7.54 -0.88
N HIS A 89 -8.68 -8.31 0.17
CA HIS A 89 -10.03 -8.70 0.55
C HIS A 89 -10.55 -7.70 1.57
N PHE A 90 -11.61 -7.01 1.28
CA PHE A 90 -12.11 -5.80 1.95
C PHE A 90 -12.08 -5.85 3.49
N GLY A 91 -12.15 -7.06 4.10
CA GLY A 91 -12.07 -7.26 5.54
C GLY A 91 -13.13 -6.48 6.31
N LEU A 92 -14.25 -6.16 5.68
CA LEU A 92 -15.36 -5.46 6.32
C LEU A 92 -16.01 -6.36 7.36
N LEU A 93 -16.49 -5.74 8.43
CA LEU A 93 -17.28 -6.39 9.45
C LEU A 93 -18.72 -6.56 8.91
N PRO A 94 -19.17 -7.78 8.57
CA PRO A 94 -20.42 -7.96 7.84
C PRO A 94 -21.67 -7.61 8.64
N TRP A 95 -21.56 -7.58 9.99
CA TRP A 95 -22.61 -7.17 10.92
C TRP A 95 -22.62 -5.67 11.26
N LYS A 96 -21.73 -4.89 10.69
CA LYS A 96 -21.65 -3.44 10.86
C LYS A 96 -22.05 -2.73 9.58
N THR A 97 -22.70 -1.57 9.74
CA THR A 97 -23.03 -0.70 8.62
C THR A 97 -21.77 -0.13 7.95
N VAL A 98 -21.92 0.52 6.81
CA VAL A 98 -20.86 1.27 6.13
C VAL A 98 -20.25 2.29 7.07
N TYR A 99 -21.10 3.11 7.74
CA TYR A 99 -20.65 4.09 8.71
C TYR A 99 -19.88 3.46 9.87
N ASP A 100 -20.43 2.39 10.46
CA ASP A 100 -19.78 1.72 11.59
C ASP A 100 -18.50 0.98 11.23
N ASN A 101 -18.36 0.52 9.98
CA ASN A 101 -17.10 0.01 9.46
C ASN A 101 -16.05 1.13 9.39
N GLY A 102 -16.40 2.31 8.86
CA GLY A 102 -15.53 3.48 8.84
C GLY A 102 -15.14 3.97 10.24
N ALA A 103 -16.09 3.96 11.16
CA ALA A 103 -15.94 4.42 12.55
C ALA A 103 -15.15 3.45 13.45
N PHE A 104 -15.04 2.18 13.03
CA PHE A 104 -14.57 1.10 13.92
C PHE A 104 -13.21 1.40 14.55
N GLY A 105 -12.20 1.72 13.74
CA GLY A 105 -10.86 1.98 14.26
C GLY A 105 -10.79 3.22 15.15
N LEU A 106 -11.51 4.28 14.78
CA LEU A 106 -11.56 5.52 15.58
C LEU A 106 -12.13 5.26 16.96
N ARG A 107 -13.26 4.53 17.04
CA ARG A 107 -13.89 4.18 18.33
C ARG A 107 -13.00 3.28 19.18
N MET A 108 -12.32 2.31 18.57
CA MET A 108 -11.37 1.45 19.27
C MET A 108 -10.19 2.23 19.86
N ASN A 109 -9.80 3.34 19.23
CA ASN A 109 -8.76 4.23 19.73
C ASN A 109 -9.30 5.33 20.68
N GLY A 110 -10.58 5.26 21.07
CA GLY A 110 -11.17 6.18 22.04
C GLY A 110 -11.48 7.59 21.49
N ALA A 111 -11.60 7.74 20.16
CA ALA A 111 -12.02 9.02 19.59
C ALA A 111 -13.46 9.37 20.01
N ASP A 112 -13.72 10.66 20.24
CA ASP A 112 -15.06 11.15 20.54
C ASP A 112 -15.97 11.07 19.31
N GLU A 113 -17.28 10.96 19.53
CA GLU A 113 -18.26 10.78 18.46
C GLU A 113 -18.36 11.97 17.49
N ALA A 114 -17.96 13.17 17.89
CA ALA A 114 -17.93 14.33 17.00
C ALA A 114 -16.80 14.16 15.97
N THR A 115 -15.60 13.81 16.42
CA THR A 115 -14.44 13.45 15.56
C THR A 115 -14.76 12.25 14.66
N VAL A 116 -15.41 11.22 15.21
CA VAL A 116 -15.82 10.04 14.41
C VAL A 116 -16.74 10.46 13.29
N LYS A 117 -17.80 11.24 13.62
CA LYS A 117 -18.79 11.70 12.64
C LYS A 117 -18.14 12.56 11.55
N GLU A 118 -17.33 13.54 11.93
CA GLU A 118 -16.64 14.42 11.00
C GLU A 118 -15.80 13.63 9.99
N ARG A 119 -14.89 12.79 10.50
CA ARG A 119 -13.93 12.05 9.65
C ARG A 119 -14.61 11.03 8.78
N VAL A 120 -15.51 10.22 9.34
CA VAL A 120 -16.18 9.17 8.57
C VAL A 120 -17.04 9.78 7.48
N SER A 121 -17.84 10.81 7.78
CA SER A 121 -18.67 11.47 6.77
C SER A 121 -17.84 12.11 5.66
N ARG A 122 -16.73 12.78 6.01
CA ARG A 122 -15.79 13.37 5.05
C ARG A 122 -15.26 12.33 4.06
N TYR A 123 -14.80 11.19 4.55
CA TYR A 123 -14.24 10.17 3.68
C TYR A 123 -15.31 9.36 2.93
N LEU A 124 -16.52 9.19 3.47
CA LEU A 124 -17.65 8.63 2.72
C LEU A 124 -18.05 9.54 1.55
N ASP A 125 -18.06 10.84 1.76
CA ASP A 125 -18.30 11.82 0.69
C ASP A 125 -17.19 11.74 -0.36
N LEU A 126 -15.91 11.68 0.06
CA LEU A 126 -14.75 11.59 -0.82
C LEU A 126 -14.81 10.38 -1.75
N VAL A 127 -15.22 9.22 -1.25
CA VAL A 127 -15.28 7.99 -2.06
C VAL A 127 -16.66 7.77 -2.71
N GLY A 128 -17.53 8.79 -2.75
CA GLY A 128 -18.84 8.71 -3.41
C GLY A 128 -19.81 7.70 -2.77
N LEU A 129 -19.71 7.47 -1.46
CA LEU A 129 -20.61 6.58 -0.70
C LEU A 129 -21.62 7.34 0.16
N ARG A 130 -21.84 8.63 -0.10
CA ARG A 130 -22.89 9.42 0.55
C ARG A 130 -24.25 8.77 0.35
N GLY A 131 -25.01 8.60 1.43
CA GLY A 131 -26.34 7.97 1.42
C GLY A 131 -26.34 6.46 1.61
N PHE A 132 -25.16 5.82 1.65
CA PHE A 132 -25.00 4.38 1.96
C PHE A 132 -24.61 4.13 3.42
N ASP A 133 -24.59 5.14 4.27
CA ASP A 133 -24.12 5.07 5.66
C ASP A 133 -24.75 3.93 6.47
N LYS A 134 -26.05 3.68 6.26
CA LYS A 134 -26.83 2.66 6.96
C LYS A 134 -26.83 1.29 6.27
N SER A 135 -26.27 1.19 5.08
CA SER A 135 -26.19 -0.07 4.34
C SER A 135 -25.18 -1.03 4.98
N PHE A 136 -25.41 -2.32 4.81
CA PHE A 136 -24.49 -3.37 5.24
C PHE A 136 -23.63 -3.85 4.08
N PRO A 137 -22.44 -4.44 4.34
CA PRO A 137 -21.53 -4.91 3.28
C PRO A 137 -22.19 -5.80 2.23
N HIS A 138 -23.08 -6.70 2.60
CA HIS A 138 -23.77 -7.60 1.68
C HIS A 138 -24.75 -6.89 0.70
N GLN A 139 -25.08 -5.63 0.95
CA GLN A 139 -25.93 -4.79 0.10
C GLN A 139 -25.13 -3.96 -0.91
N LEU A 140 -23.79 -4.06 -0.87
CA LEU A 140 -22.87 -3.26 -1.66
C LEU A 140 -22.22 -4.09 -2.78
N SER A 141 -21.91 -3.44 -3.91
CA SER A 141 -21.03 -4.04 -4.92
C SER A 141 -19.60 -4.22 -4.36
N GLY A 142 -18.80 -5.10 -4.98
CA GLY A 142 -17.40 -5.30 -4.58
C GLY A 142 -16.59 -4.00 -4.57
N GLY A 143 -16.78 -3.15 -5.58
CA GLY A 143 -16.14 -1.84 -5.64
C GLY A 143 -16.57 -0.90 -4.51
N MET A 144 -17.86 -0.90 -4.13
CA MET A 144 -18.34 -0.13 -2.98
C MET A 144 -17.73 -0.65 -1.67
N GLN A 145 -17.65 -1.97 -1.49
CA GLN A 145 -17.01 -2.57 -0.31
C GLN A 145 -15.54 -2.17 -0.21
N GLN A 146 -14.82 -2.12 -1.33
CA GLN A 146 -13.42 -1.68 -1.38
C GLN A 146 -13.29 -0.22 -0.95
N ARG A 147 -14.18 0.66 -1.42
CA ARG A 147 -14.21 2.06 -0.99
C ARG A 147 -14.50 2.22 0.51
N VAL A 148 -15.36 1.39 1.09
CA VAL A 148 -15.57 1.37 2.56
C VAL A 148 -14.28 0.96 3.30
N GLY A 149 -13.53 -0.01 2.78
CA GLY A 149 -12.21 -0.39 3.31
C GLY A 149 -11.21 0.78 3.31
N LEU A 150 -11.22 1.58 2.23
CA LEU A 150 -10.42 2.80 2.14
C LEU A 150 -10.86 3.87 3.16
N VAL A 151 -12.17 4.12 3.30
CA VAL A 151 -12.72 5.03 4.33
C VAL A 151 -12.25 4.62 5.72
N ARG A 152 -12.34 3.34 6.06
CA ARG A 152 -11.91 2.82 7.37
C ARG A 152 -10.44 3.11 7.66
N ALA A 153 -9.57 2.98 6.66
CA ALA A 153 -8.15 3.26 6.80
C ALA A 153 -7.85 4.76 6.88
N LEU A 154 -8.44 5.56 5.99
CA LEU A 154 -8.21 7.02 5.93
C LEU A 154 -8.79 7.76 7.14
N ALA A 155 -9.95 7.33 7.66
CA ALA A 155 -10.59 7.95 8.82
C ALA A 155 -9.68 7.93 10.07
N MET A 156 -8.82 6.91 10.19
CA MET A 156 -7.82 6.82 11.26
C MET A 156 -6.76 7.92 11.20
N ASN A 157 -6.67 8.66 10.10
CA ASN A 157 -5.61 9.64 9.82
C ASN A 157 -4.21 9.08 10.07
N PRO A 158 -3.84 7.98 9.41
CA PRO A 158 -2.55 7.35 9.63
C PRO A 158 -1.42 8.22 9.08
N SER A 159 -0.21 8.12 9.68
CA SER A 159 1.02 8.67 9.11
C SER A 159 1.57 7.81 7.97
N ILE A 160 1.24 6.50 7.98
CA ILE A 160 1.61 5.53 6.95
C ILE A 160 0.36 4.77 6.50
N LEU A 161 0.06 4.82 5.21
CA LEU A 161 -1.03 4.08 4.58
C LEU A 161 -0.48 2.95 3.73
N LEU A 162 -0.82 1.71 4.07
CA LEU A 162 -0.45 0.51 3.33
C LEU A 162 -1.65 0.03 2.51
N MET A 163 -1.48 -0.26 1.23
CA MET A 163 -2.57 -0.69 0.36
C MET A 163 -2.16 -1.91 -0.48
N ASP A 164 -2.88 -2.99 -0.32
CA ASP A 164 -2.67 -4.24 -1.05
C ASP A 164 -3.70 -4.34 -2.19
N GLU A 165 -3.28 -4.02 -3.41
CA GLU A 165 -4.11 -4.00 -4.62
C GLU A 165 -5.41 -3.19 -4.49
N PRO A 166 -5.31 -1.89 -4.11
CA PRO A 166 -6.47 -1.10 -3.69
C PRO A 166 -7.51 -0.84 -4.79
N PHE A 167 -7.18 -1.11 -6.05
CA PHE A 167 -8.06 -0.83 -7.19
C PHE A 167 -8.45 -2.09 -7.99
N ALA A 168 -8.01 -3.29 -7.55
CA ALA A 168 -8.15 -4.51 -8.35
C ALA A 168 -9.60 -4.94 -8.60
N ALA A 169 -10.51 -4.69 -7.66
CA ALA A 169 -11.92 -5.08 -7.75
C ALA A 169 -12.83 -4.02 -8.39
N LEU A 170 -12.26 -2.93 -8.91
CA LEU A 170 -13.01 -1.81 -9.50
C LEU A 170 -13.13 -1.97 -11.02
N ASP A 171 -14.28 -1.56 -11.56
CA ASP A 171 -14.41 -1.29 -13.00
C ASP A 171 -13.52 -0.09 -13.40
N ALA A 172 -13.28 0.07 -14.70
CA ALA A 172 -12.33 1.04 -15.22
C ALA A 172 -12.67 2.49 -14.82
N GLN A 173 -13.93 2.89 -14.94
CA GLN A 173 -14.37 4.26 -14.64
C GLN A 173 -14.28 4.56 -13.15
N THR A 174 -14.77 3.66 -12.31
CA THR A 174 -14.69 3.79 -10.85
C THR A 174 -13.24 3.84 -10.36
N ARG A 175 -12.36 3.04 -10.99
CA ARG A 175 -10.92 3.02 -10.68
C ARG A 175 -10.28 4.36 -10.97
N GLU A 176 -10.50 4.91 -12.16
CA GLU A 176 -9.96 6.21 -12.58
C GLU A 176 -10.41 7.33 -11.64
N THR A 177 -11.72 7.42 -11.38
CA THR A 177 -12.28 8.40 -10.43
C THR A 177 -11.61 8.30 -9.05
N LEU A 178 -11.46 7.08 -8.51
CA LEU A 178 -10.87 6.90 -7.18
C LEU A 178 -9.36 7.21 -7.15
N GLN A 179 -8.64 6.97 -8.25
CA GLN A 179 -7.25 7.37 -8.41
C GLN A 179 -7.11 8.90 -8.42
N GLU A 180 -7.97 9.60 -9.15
CA GLU A 180 -8.03 11.07 -9.17
C GLU A 180 -8.32 11.64 -7.78
N GLU A 181 -9.32 11.10 -7.09
CA GLU A 181 -9.68 11.52 -5.73
C GLU A 181 -8.53 11.29 -4.74
N LEU A 182 -7.85 10.14 -4.83
CA LEU A 182 -6.70 9.85 -4.00
C LEU A 182 -5.53 10.80 -4.31
N LEU A 183 -5.25 11.08 -5.58
CA LEU A 183 -4.26 12.07 -5.98
C LEU A 183 -4.61 13.46 -5.45
N ALA A 184 -5.83 13.91 -5.64
CA ALA A 184 -6.30 15.21 -5.15
C ALA A 184 -6.18 15.34 -3.62
N LEU A 185 -6.41 14.24 -2.89
CA LEU A 185 -6.21 14.18 -1.45
C LEU A 185 -4.71 14.32 -1.10
N MET A 186 -3.83 13.56 -1.77
CA MET A 186 -2.39 13.55 -1.51
C MET A 186 -1.68 14.83 -1.96
N GLN A 187 -2.30 15.64 -2.81
CA GLN A 187 -1.78 16.95 -3.20
C GLN A 187 -1.94 18.02 -2.10
N ARG A 188 -2.82 17.77 -1.13
CA ARG A 188 -3.00 18.69 0.01
C ARG A 188 -1.88 18.42 1.03
N PRO A 189 -1.07 19.45 1.38
CA PRO A 189 0.08 19.25 2.28
C PRO A 189 -0.30 18.61 3.61
N GLU A 190 -1.46 18.97 4.16
CA GLU A 190 -1.99 18.47 5.44
C GLU A 190 -2.45 17.01 5.39
N GLU A 191 -2.74 16.49 4.20
CA GLU A 191 -3.17 15.11 3.97
C GLU A 191 -2.05 14.21 3.48
N ARG A 192 -0.91 14.79 3.09
CA ARG A 192 0.19 14.03 2.55
C ARG A 192 0.84 13.16 3.62
N LYS A 193 0.90 11.87 3.35
CA LYS A 193 1.42 10.84 4.25
C LYS A 193 2.32 9.89 3.49
N ALA A 194 3.12 9.12 4.21
CA ALA A 194 3.82 8.01 3.59
C ALA A 194 2.80 6.98 3.12
N MET A 195 2.93 6.52 1.87
CA MET A 195 2.04 5.54 1.30
C MET A 195 2.84 4.44 0.64
N VAL A 196 2.47 3.20 0.92
CA VAL A 196 3.02 2.03 0.22
C VAL A 196 1.88 1.28 -0.41
N PHE A 197 1.88 1.15 -1.72
CA PHE A 197 0.86 0.36 -2.36
C PHE A 197 1.43 -0.69 -3.30
N ILE A 198 0.73 -1.80 -3.38
CA ILE A 198 1.02 -2.90 -4.28
C ILE A 198 0.00 -2.87 -5.39
N THR A 199 0.45 -3.02 -6.62
CA THR A 199 -0.42 -3.20 -7.79
C THR A 199 0.23 -4.11 -8.82
N HIS A 200 -0.60 -4.70 -9.67
CA HIS A 200 -0.19 -5.39 -10.89
C HIS A 200 -0.22 -4.47 -12.12
N SER A 201 -0.78 -3.27 -11.98
CA SER A 201 -0.87 -2.28 -13.05
C SER A 201 0.35 -1.37 -13.04
N ILE A 202 1.15 -1.43 -14.12
CA ILE A 202 2.29 -0.53 -14.30
C ILE A 202 1.79 0.91 -14.44
N ASP A 203 0.64 1.09 -15.06
CA ASP A 203 0.04 2.42 -15.28
C ASP A 203 -0.33 3.06 -13.94
N GLU A 204 -0.96 2.32 -13.02
CA GLU A 204 -1.24 2.80 -11.66
C GLU A 204 0.05 3.21 -10.92
N ALA A 205 1.10 2.40 -11.04
CA ALA A 205 2.37 2.71 -10.41
C ALA A 205 2.97 4.02 -10.95
N LEU A 206 2.93 4.24 -12.26
CA LEU A 206 3.44 5.45 -12.89
C LEU A 206 2.60 6.70 -12.58
N LEU A 207 1.29 6.54 -12.49
CA LEU A 207 0.37 7.64 -12.21
C LEU A 207 0.49 8.16 -10.77
N LEU A 208 0.64 7.25 -9.81
CA LEU A 208 0.49 7.59 -8.41
C LEU A 208 1.83 7.71 -7.65
N ALA A 209 2.84 6.89 -8.00
CA ALA A 209 4.03 6.76 -7.16
C ALA A 209 5.09 7.83 -7.39
N ASP A 210 5.75 8.26 -6.31
CA ASP A 210 7.00 9.03 -6.37
C ASP A 210 8.19 8.12 -6.69
N ARG A 211 8.17 6.89 -6.17
CA ARG A 211 9.13 5.84 -6.49
C ARG A 211 8.45 4.51 -6.73
N ILE A 212 9.01 3.71 -7.61
CA ILE A 212 8.50 2.39 -7.99
C ILE A 212 9.59 1.37 -7.70
N ALA A 213 9.34 0.49 -6.73
CA ALA A 213 10.21 -0.64 -6.41
C ALA A 213 9.82 -1.85 -7.25
N ILE A 214 10.74 -2.33 -8.08
CA ILE A 214 10.57 -3.54 -8.88
C ILE A 214 11.06 -4.72 -8.05
N MET A 215 10.14 -5.64 -7.73
CA MET A 215 10.43 -6.81 -6.91
C MET A 215 10.47 -8.06 -7.79
N THR A 216 11.53 -8.85 -7.66
CA THR A 216 11.70 -10.14 -8.37
C THR A 216 11.01 -11.27 -7.64
N ALA A 217 10.81 -12.40 -8.34
CA ALA A 217 10.25 -13.61 -7.76
C ALA A 217 11.32 -14.53 -7.15
N ARG A 218 10.95 -15.21 -6.09
CA ARG A 218 11.48 -16.41 -5.42
C ARG A 218 13.01 -16.57 -5.34
N PRO A 219 13.63 -16.11 -4.26
CA PRO A 219 13.04 -15.30 -3.21
C PRO A 219 12.83 -13.86 -3.66
N GLY A 220 11.81 -13.20 -3.11
CA GLY A 220 11.58 -11.79 -3.39
C GLY A 220 12.77 -10.93 -3.01
N LYS A 221 13.19 -10.07 -3.91
CA LYS A 221 14.23 -9.05 -3.72
C LYS A 221 13.82 -7.78 -4.44
N ILE A 222 14.24 -6.65 -3.94
CA ILE A 222 14.17 -5.41 -4.71
C ILE A 222 15.29 -5.47 -5.77
N ASP A 223 14.91 -5.50 -7.04
CA ASP A 223 15.84 -5.45 -8.18
C ASP A 223 16.30 -4.03 -8.41
N GLU A 224 15.35 -3.11 -8.45
CA GLU A 224 15.60 -1.72 -8.75
C GLU A 224 14.50 -0.83 -8.14
N ILE A 225 14.84 0.40 -7.82
CA ILE A 225 13.89 1.44 -7.40
C ILE A 225 14.00 2.61 -8.37
N LEU A 226 12.94 2.84 -9.13
CA LEU A 226 12.84 3.92 -10.07
C LEU A 226 12.23 5.16 -9.42
N THR A 227 12.77 6.33 -9.69
CA THR A 227 12.13 7.60 -9.32
C THR A 227 11.21 8.04 -10.46
N SER A 228 9.98 8.42 -10.11
CA SER A 228 9.03 8.98 -11.07
C SER A 228 9.54 10.33 -11.59
N PRO A 229 9.55 10.57 -12.91
CA PRO A 229 9.89 11.87 -13.47
C PRO A 229 8.72 12.88 -13.33
N PHE A 230 7.55 12.41 -12.91
CA PHE A 230 6.34 13.22 -12.82
C PHE A 230 6.29 13.92 -11.45
N GLY A 231 6.45 15.26 -11.49
CA GLY A 231 6.39 16.10 -10.28
C GLY A 231 4.98 16.27 -9.74
N TRP A 232 4.87 16.93 -8.61
CA TRP A 232 3.61 17.38 -8.02
C TRP A 232 3.37 18.87 -8.33
N PRO A 233 2.12 19.36 -8.55
CA PRO A 233 0.89 18.56 -8.61
C PRO A 233 0.82 17.67 -9.85
N ARG A 234 0.07 16.56 -9.77
CA ARG A 234 -0.15 15.63 -10.88
C ARG A 234 -1.62 15.63 -11.30
N ASP A 235 -1.86 15.50 -12.59
CA ASP A 235 -3.14 15.08 -13.14
C ASP A 235 -2.92 13.81 -13.98
N LEU A 236 -3.90 12.93 -14.03
CA LEU A 236 -3.77 11.64 -14.69
C LEU A 236 -3.50 11.81 -16.20
N ASP A 237 -4.23 12.71 -16.82
CA ASP A 237 -4.14 12.99 -18.25
C ASP A 237 -2.76 13.54 -18.65
N GLY A 238 -2.25 14.52 -17.89
CA GLY A 238 -0.94 15.12 -18.14
C GLY A 238 0.19 14.12 -17.99
N VAL A 239 0.11 13.24 -17.00
CA VAL A 239 1.09 12.16 -16.81
C VAL A 239 1.03 11.16 -17.97
N GLN A 240 -0.16 10.72 -18.38
CA GLN A 240 -0.32 9.74 -19.47
C GLN A 240 0.13 10.27 -20.83
N ARG A 241 -0.02 11.57 -21.08
CA ARG A 241 0.41 12.23 -22.34
C ARG A 241 1.91 12.51 -22.38
N ASN A 242 2.61 12.39 -21.25
CA ASN A 242 4.05 12.62 -21.21
C ASN A 242 4.80 11.50 -21.95
N PRO A 243 5.71 11.79 -22.89
CA PRO A 243 6.46 10.77 -23.63
C PRO A 243 7.20 9.77 -22.72
N GLN A 244 7.72 10.24 -21.59
CA GLN A 244 8.42 9.40 -20.61
C GLN A 244 7.50 8.32 -19.97
N PHE A 245 6.17 8.51 -20.00
CA PHE A 245 5.23 7.50 -19.49
C PHE A 245 5.34 6.19 -20.29
N ALA A 246 5.30 6.28 -21.62
CA ALA A 246 5.43 5.12 -22.51
C ALA A 246 6.79 4.43 -22.36
N GLU A 247 7.87 5.22 -22.25
CA GLU A 247 9.24 4.72 -22.08
C GLU A 247 9.38 3.96 -20.74
N MET A 248 8.97 4.56 -19.63
CA MET A 248 9.03 3.93 -18.31
C MET A 248 8.14 2.70 -18.23
N ARG A 249 6.95 2.75 -18.84
CA ARG A 249 6.03 1.61 -18.93
C ARG A 249 6.69 0.43 -19.65
N ALA A 250 7.32 0.69 -20.81
CA ALA A 250 8.04 -0.32 -21.57
C ALA A 250 9.22 -0.90 -20.77
N TYR A 251 9.98 -0.05 -20.09
CA TYR A 251 11.10 -0.43 -19.25
C TYR A 251 10.66 -1.35 -18.09
N ILE A 252 9.70 -0.92 -17.27
CA ILE A 252 9.18 -1.73 -16.17
C ILE A 252 8.64 -3.06 -16.68
N ARG A 253 7.90 -3.04 -17.80
CA ARG A 253 7.37 -4.26 -18.43
C ARG A 253 8.46 -5.23 -18.85
N SER A 254 9.59 -4.72 -19.37
CA SER A 254 10.74 -5.54 -19.74
C SER A 254 11.37 -6.24 -18.52
N LYS A 255 11.53 -5.50 -17.43
CA LYS A 255 12.03 -6.02 -16.14
C LYS A 255 11.12 -7.11 -15.55
N LEU A 256 9.81 -6.91 -15.59
CA LEU A 256 8.84 -7.88 -15.07
C LEU A 256 8.71 -9.14 -15.93
N LYS A 257 9.07 -9.07 -17.22
CA LYS A 257 9.06 -10.20 -18.16
C LYS A 257 10.36 -10.99 -18.19
N ALA A 258 11.46 -10.44 -17.62
CA ALA A 258 12.74 -11.15 -17.60
C ALA A 258 12.54 -12.54 -16.95
N PRO A 259 12.94 -13.65 -17.60
CA PRO A 259 12.79 -14.97 -17.02
C PRO A 259 13.60 -15.03 -15.74
N THR A 260 12.94 -15.33 -14.63
CA THR A 260 13.63 -15.85 -13.44
C THR A 260 14.28 -17.14 -13.87
N ASP A 261 15.61 -17.13 -14.01
CA ASP A 261 16.42 -18.28 -14.43
C ASP A 261 16.07 -19.50 -13.55
N PRO A 262 15.37 -20.52 -14.10
CA PRO A 262 14.97 -21.70 -13.32
C PRO A 262 16.17 -22.50 -12.84
N SER A 263 17.36 -22.33 -13.46
CA SER A 263 18.58 -23.07 -13.14
C SER A 263 19.21 -22.66 -11.81
N LYS A 264 18.80 -21.52 -11.24
CA LYS A 264 19.26 -21.03 -9.93
C LYS A 264 18.44 -21.55 -8.75
N PHE A 265 17.39 -22.32 -9.00
CA PHE A 265 16.60 -22.99 -7.97
C PHE A 265 17.23 -24.36 -7.66
N LYS A 266 18.23 -24.40 -6.79
CA LYS A 266 18.65 -25.66 -6.13
C LYS A 266 17.72 -25.86 -4.92
N PRO A 267 16.89 -26.92 -4.88
CA PRO A 267 16.29 -27.37 -3.63
C PRO A 267 17.43 -27.69 -2.65
N ALA A 268 17.26 -27.28 -1.39
CA ALA A 268 18.19 -27.69 -0.35
C ALA A 268 18.16 -29.23 -0.31
N THR A 269 19.21 -29.88 -0.82
CA THR A 269 19.41 -31.29 -0.68
C THR A 269 19.59 -31.56 0.80
N GLU A 270 18.76 -32.45 1.33
CA GLU A 270 18.92 -33.12 2.59
C GLU A 270 20.38 -33.64 2.67
N THR A 271 21.15 -33.11 3.60
CA THR A 271 22.34 -33.78 4.12
C THR A 271 21.88 -34.60 5.30
N ALA A 272 21.99 -35.90 5.12
CA ALA A 272 21.77 -36.96 6.10
C ALA A 272 22.61 -36.76 7.39
#